data_3d3f5043f8650554c0fca7f5b6994b8b
#
_entry.id   3d3f5043f8650554c0fca7f5b6994b8b
#
_cell.length_a   1.000
_cell.length_b   1.000
_cell.length_c   1.000
_cell.angle_alpha   90.00
_cell.angle_beta   90.00
_cell.angle_gamma   90.00
#
_symmetry.space_group_name_H-M   'P 1'
#
loop_
_entity.id
_entity.type
_entity.pdbx_description
1 polymer ?
#
loop_
_entity_poly.entity_id
_entity_poly.type
_entity_poly.pdbx_seq_one_letter_code
_entity_poly.pdbx_strand_id
1 'polypeptide(L)'
;MIIQMQKAKPRIEELDFLKCVFITLMIAFHLVYIGNTYPVAKQLVYTFHMPGFLLVSGYLFNVDKPWTAFGKTLLWIFIPYAMMETGYTVMASLLPIREHIDHLTPGLIVDHIFLHPMGPYWYLHTLMLCGACYYFAFRKPRGRFAQSVRKKSSFPESLMSRDNQWLLGRFSLLALFLWLLSHGCGLISTANAAYFFTGTVIRHTVGDFRRAFPISWWTLPLLIVWCLDTSHYHKESLAGACIVYLVVCSLLWIYRLQLPRRLRRLSLFIGRNTFPLLLFSPVFTILAKYYQPLLLRTEPSGMLFLAVSVAFAMAGSFGITWLMDRMGVSGVFFGKRGLNR
;
A
#
# COMPACT_ATOMS: atom_id res chain seq x y z
N MET A 1 -24.94 17.78 27.74
CA MET A 1 -23.95 16.73 27.41
C MET A 1 -23.30 17.13 26.09
N ILE A 2 -22.16 17.86 26.17
CA ILE A 2 -21.46 18.42 24.99
C ILE A 2 -20.64 17.28 24.38
N ILE A 3 -21.08 16.79 23.25
CA ILE A 3 -20.30 15.85 22.44
C ILE A 3 -19.11 16.64 21.88
N GLN A 4 -17.93 16.49 22.48
CA GLN A 4 -16.69 16.96 21.87
C GLN A 4 -16.52 16.24 20.54
N MET A 5 -16.83 16.93 19.45
CA MET A 5 -16.44 16.54 18.10
C MET A 5 -14.91 16.44 18.08
N GLN A 6 -14.39 15.23 18.12
CA GLN A 6 -12.95 15.00 17.90
C GLN A 6 -12.59 15.59 16.53
N LYS A 7 -11.89 16.73 16.54
CA LYS A 7 -11.34 17.33 15.32
C LYS A 7 -10.56 16.26 14.55
N ALA A 8 -11.00 15.97 13.35
CA ALA A 8 -10.28 15.05 12.47
C ALA A 8 -8.82 15.52 12.35
N LYS A 9 -7.86 14.63 12.59
CA LYS A 9 -6.43 14.96 12.44
C LYS A 9 -6.20 15.54 11.04
N PRO A 10 -5.46 16.66 10.90
CA PRO A 10 -5.17 17.22 9.59
C PRO A 10 -4.52 16.17 8.70
N ARG A 11 -4.98 16.10 7.46
CA ARG A 11 -4.49 15.15 6.46
C ARG A 11 -3.09 15.55 6.01
N ILE A 12 -2.19 14.59 5.89
CA ILE A 12 -0.81 14.81 5.44
C ILE A 12 -0.80 14.67 3.92
N GLU A 13 -0.76 15.78 3.20
CA GLU A 13 -0.82 15.80 1.72
C GLU A 13 0.38 15.13 1.08
N GLU A 14 1.55 15.20 1.70
CA GLU A 14 2.77 14.54 1.25
C GLU A 14 2.59 13.03 1.12
N LEU A 15 1.84 12.41 2.03
CA LEU A 15 1.54 10.97 1.94
C LEU A 15 0.58 10.65 0.80
N ASP A 16 -0.36 11.55 0.50
CA ASP A 16 -1.22 11.40 -0.67
C ASP A 16 -0.41 11.54 -1.97
N PHE A 17 0.57 12.45 -2.02
CA PHE A 17 1.49 12.56 -3.15
C PHE A 17 2.34 11.30 -3.34
N LEU A 18 2.94 10.77 -2.27
CA LEU A 18 3.70 9.50 -2.33
C LEU A 18 2.83 8.36 -2.88
N LYS A 19 1.61 8.22 -2.38
CA LYS A 19 0.67 7.19 -2.86
C LYS A 19 0.30 7.39 -4.33
N CYS A 20 0.15 8.64 -4.79
CA CYS A 20 -0.07 8.95 -6.20
C CYS A 20 1.09 8.44 -7.07
N VAL A 21 2.33 8.75 -6.71
CA VAL A 21 3.50 8.30 -7.47
C VAL A 21 3.57 6.78 -7.49
N PHE A 22 3.44 6.12 -6.35
CA PHE A 22 3.56 4.67 -6.26
C PHE A 22 2.47 3.94 -7.04
N ILE A 23 1.20 4.39 -6.99
CA ILE A 23 0.12 3.75 -7.75
C ILE A 23 0.29 3.98 -9.25
N THR A 24 0.76 5.15 -9.67
CA THR A 24 1.06 5.44 -11.08
C THR A 24 2.14 4.51 -11.61
N LEU A 25 3.23 4.32 -10.86
CA LEU A 25 4.31 3.41 -11.22
C LEU A 25 3.84 1.95 -11.20
N MET A 26 2.97 1.56 -10.27
CA MET A 26 2.37 0.24 -10.25
C MET A 26 1.62 -0.02 -11.56
N ILE A 27 0.73 0.88 -11.98
CA ILE A 27 -0.02 0.74 -13.23
C ILE A 27 0.93 0.69 -14.43
N ALA A 28 1.93 1.59 -14.49
CA ALA A 28 2.89 1.69 -15.57
C ALA A 28 3.65 0.39 -15.83
N PHE A 29 4.19 -0.23 -14.77
CA PHE A 29 5.00 -1.44 -14.90
C PHE A 29 4.22 -2.76 -14.84
N HIS A 30 2.89 -2.69 -14.64
CA HIS A 30 1.97 -3.80 -14.91
C HIS A 30 1.60 -3.90 -16.40
N LEU A 31 1.90 -2.89 -17.22
CA LEU A 31 1.86 -3.00 -18.68
C LEU A 31 2.99 -3.93 -19.13
N VAL A 32 2.64 -5.13 -19.59
CA VAL A 32 3.60 -6.21 -19.91
C VAL A 32 4.67 -5.73 -20.89
N TYR A 33 4.26 -5.00 -21.94
CA TYR A 33 5.19 -4.45 -22.93
C TYR A 33 6.24 -3.55 -22.30
N ILE A 34 5.82 -2.57 -21.49
CA ILE A 34 6.72 -1.63 -20.82
C ILE A 34 7.68 -2.35 -19.89
N GLY A 35 7.15 -3.28 -19.08
CA GLY A 35 7.98 -4.06 -18.15
C GLY A 35 9.00 -4.96 -18.82
N ASN A 36 8.72 -5.44 -20.04
CA ASN A 36 9.67 -6.27 -20.82
C ASN A 36 10.65 -5.42 -21.62
N THR A 37 10.22 -4.27 -22.14
CA THR A 37 11.09 -3.35 -22.89
C THR A 37 12.09 -2.64 -21.98
N TYR A 38 11.69 -2.33 -20.74
CA TYR A 38 12.50 -1.62 -19.75
C TYR A 38 12.72 -2.42 -18.47
N PRO A 39 13.41 -3.59 -18.54
CA PRO A 39 13.51 -4.52 -17.41
C PRO A 39 14.27 -3.93 -16.21
N VAL A 40 15.30 -3.15 -16.45
CA VAL A 40 16.09 -2.48 -15.39
C VAL A 40 15.23 -1.46 -14.64
N ALA A 41 14.49 -0.63 -15.37
CA ALA A 41 13.57 0.33 -14.77
C ALA A 41 12.45 -0.37 -13.98
N LYS A 42 11.91 -1.48 -14.51
CA LYS A 42 10.94 -2.32 -13.80
C LYS A 42 11.50 -2.86 -12.50
N GLN A 43 12.71 -3.42 -12.52
CA GLN A 43 13.34 -3.97 -11.33
C GLN A 43 13.56 -2.89 -10.26
N LEU A 44 14.07 -1.71 -10.66
CA LEU A 44 14.21 -0.56 -9.78
C LEU A 44 12.85 -0.16 -9.17
N VAL A 45 11.82 0.03 -9.98
CA VAL A 45 10.49 0.43 -9.49
C VAL A 45 9.91 -0.62 -8.55
N TYR A 46 10.07 -1.92 -8.84
CA TYR A 46 9.60 -3.00 -8.00
C TYR A 46 10.33 -3.09 -6.66
N THR A 47 11.55 -2.53 -6.57
CA THR A 47 12.29 -2.43 -5.31
C THR A 47 11.63 -1.46 -4.34
N PHE A 48 10.99 -0.37 -4.81
CA PHE A 48 10.53 0.67 -3.88
C PHE A 48 9.02 0.99 -3.88
N HIS A 49 8.28 0.80 -4.99
CA HIS A 49 6.90 1.32 -5.04
C HIS A 49 5.96 0.61 -4.07
N MET A 50 5.94 -0.73 -4.04
CA MET A 50 5.10 -1.47 -3.10
C MET A 50 5.65 -1.47 -1.67
N PRO A 51 6.97 -1.61 -1.42
CA PRO A 51 7.56 -1.33 -0.12
C PRO A 51 7.21 0.05 0.43
N GLY A 52 7.30 1.09 -0.38
CA GLY A 52 6.88 2.45 -0.01
C GLY A 52 5.39 2.54 0.33
N PHE A 53 4.52 1.84 -0.41
CA PHE A 53 3.10 1.74 -0.05
C PHE A 53 2.88 1.07 1.30
N LEU A 54 3.57 -0.05 1.58
CA LEU A 54 3.43 -0.76 2.85
C LEU A 54 3.94 0.07 4.03
N LEU A 55 5.05 0.78 3.84
CA LEU A 55 5.59 1.72 4.83
C LEU A 55 4.58 2.83 5.16
N VAL A 56 4.02 3.49 4.14
CA VAL A 56 2.97 4.50 4.31
C VAL A 56 1.72 3.90 4.96
N SER A 57 1.34 2.68 4.60
CA SER A 57 0.18 2.00 5.16
C SER A 57 0.34 1.65 6.63
N GLY A 58 1.50 1.13 7.03
CA GLY A 58 1.82 0.87 8.44
C GLY A 58 1.77 2.14 9.27
N TYR A 59 2.29 3.26 8.75
CA TYR A 59 2.21 4.56 9.42
C TYR A 59 0.77 5.08 9.55
N LEU A 60 -0.05 4.94 8.51
CA LEU A 60 -1.42 5.47 8.48
C LEU A 60 -2.44 4.55 9.17
N PHE A 61 -2.10 3.28 9.41
CA PHE A 61 -3.04 2.31 9.94
C PHE A 61 -3.54 2.69 11.34
N ASN A 62 -4.86 2.76 11.52
CA ASN A 62 -5.46 3.22 12.77
C ASN A 62 -5.87 2.05 13.67
N VAL A 63 -5.12 1.86 14.76
CA VAL A 63 -5.36 0.84 15.79
C VAL A 63 -6.25 1.32 16.96
N ASP A 64 -6.58 2.62 17.02
CA ASP A 64 -7.40 3.19 18.11
C ASP A 64 -8.90 2.95 17.92
N LYS A 65 -9.31 2.31 16.81
CA LYS A 65 -10.69 1.97 16.49
C LYS A 65 -11.25 0.93 17.48
N PRO A 66 -12.54 1.00 17.84
CA PRO A 66 -13.21 -0.10 18.54
C PRO A 66 -13.26 -1.34 17.65
N TRP A 67 -13.35 -2.53 18.28
CA TRP A 67 -13.34 -3.82 17.58
C TRP A 67 -14.34 -3.90 16.42
N THR A 68 -15.57 -3.45 16.66
CA THR A 68 -16.63 -3.46 15.62
C THR A 68 -16.30 -2.56 14.43
N ALA A 69 -15.70 -1.38 14.66
CA ALA A 69 -15.28 -0.49 13.59
C ALA A 69 -14.02 -0.99 12.87
N PHE A 70 -13.14 -1.69 13.58
CA PHE A 70 -11.99 -2.35 13.01
C PHE A 70 -12.41 -3.51 12.10
N GLY A 71 -13.26 -4.42 12.60
CA GLY A 71 -13.80 -5.52 11.82
C GLY A 71 -14.53 -5.05 10.55
N LYS A 72 -15.35 -3.97 10.66
CA LYS A 72 -15.95 -3.33 9.49
C LYS A 72 -14.90 -2.79 8.51
N THR A 73 -13.79 -2.24 9.00
CA THR A 73 -12.71 -1.76 8.11
C THR A 73 -12.08 -2.91 7.33
N LEU A 74 -11.79 -4.05 8.00
CA LEU A 74 -11.25 -5.24 7.32
C LEU A 74 -12.27 -5.82 6.34
N LEU A 75 -13.54 -5.92 6.72
CA LEU A 75 -14.59 -6.43 5.86
C LEU A 75 -14.72 -5.62 4.56
N TRP A 76 -14.67 -4.29 4.65
CA TRP A 76 -14.74 -3.41 3.48
C TRP A 76 -13.45 -3.32 2.65
N ILE A 77 -12.37 -3.95 3.09
CA ILE A 77 -11.20 -4.24 2.25
C ILE A 77 -11.34 -5.65 1.66
N PHE A 78 -11.81 -6.61 2.47
CA PHE A 78 -11.91 -8.02 2.09
C PHE A 78 -12.94 -8.27 0.98
N ILE A 79 -14.15 -7.67 1.07
CA ILE A 79 -15.20 -7.89 0.05
C ILE A 79 -14.71 -7.53 -1.36
N PRO A 80 -14.24 -6.30 -1.65
CA PRO A 80 -13.74 -5.98 -2.98
C PRO A 80 -12.50 -6.78 -3.35
N TYR A 81 -11.62 -7.07 -2.40
CA TYR A 81 -10.46 -7.93 -2.62
C TYR A 81 -10.89 -9.33 -3.09
N ALA A 82 -11.76 -10.02 -2.34
CA ALA A 82 -12.18 -11.38 -2.67
C ALA A 82 -12.92 -11.45 -4.01
N MET A 83 -13.77 -10.45 -4.31
CA MET A 83 -14.45 -10.37 -5.61
C MET A 83 -13.46 -10.19 -6.77
N MET A 84 -12.49 -9.29 -6.62
CA MET A 84 -11.50 -9.03 -7.67
C MET A 84 -10.50 -10.18 -7.82
N GLU A 85 -10.08 -10.81 -6.73
CA GLU A 85 -9.21 -12.00 -6.74
C GLU A 85 -9.90 -13.17 -7.43
N THR A 86 -11.18 -13.43 -7.10
CA THR A 86 -11.99 -14.45 -7.78
C THR A 86 -12.11 -14.14 -9.27
N GLY A 87 -12.44 -12.89 -9.61
CA GLY A 87 -12.54 -12.46 -11.02
C GLY A 87 -11.22 -12.61 -11.77
N TYR A 88 -10.09 -12.29 -11.13
CA TYR A 88 -8.77 -12.44 -11.73
C TYR A 88 -8.40 -13.92 -11.93
N THR A 89 -8.68 -14.78 -10.94
CA THR A 89 -8.47 -16.23 -11.02
C THR A 89 -9.27 -16.87 -12.15
N VAL A 90 -10.57 -16.51 -12.26
CA VAL A 90 -11.42 -16.96 -13.38
C VAL A 90 -10.90 -16.45 -14.72
N MET A 91 -10.51 -15.17 -14.79
CA MET A 91 -9.96 -14.60 -16.02
C MET A 91 -8.64 -15.26 -16.41
N ALA A 92 -7.81 -15.65 -15.43
CA ALA A 92 -6.56 -16.36 -15.64
C ALA A 92 -6.74 -17.76 -16.24
N SER A 93 -7.90 -18.39 -16.04
CA SER A 93 -8.23 -19.67 -16.67
C SER A 93 -8.79 -19.52 -18.08
N LEU A 94 -9.32 -18.33 -18.43
CA LEU A 94 -9.94 -18.10 -19.74
C LEU A 94 -9.02 -17.40 -20.74
N LEU A 95 -8.03 -16.64 -20.25
CA LEU A 95 -7.17 -15.81 -21.08
C LEU A 95 -5.72 -16.24 -21.00
N PRO A 96 -4.93 -16.14 -22.08
CA PRO A 96 -3.50 -16.42 -22.09
C PRO A 96 -2.74 -15.26 -21.40
N ILE A 97 -2.86 -15.17 -20.10
CA ILE A 97 -2.10 -14.23 -19.27
C ILE A 97 -0.86 -14.91 -18.69
N ARG A 98 0.03 -14.12 -18.07
CA ARG A 98 1.30 -14.63 -17.54
C ARG A 98 1.13 -15.74 -16.47
N GLU A 99 0.07 -15.64 -15.67
CA GLU A 99 -0.27 -16.56 -14.59
C GLU A 99 -1.48 -17.42 -15.04
N HIS A 100 -1.35 -18.09 -16.21
CA HIS A 100 -2.42 -18.92 -16.76
C HIS A 100 -2.73 -20.13 -15.85
N ILE A 101 -4.01 -20.48 -15.74
CA ILE A 101 -4.52 -21.59 -14.94
C ILE A 101 -5.17 -22.60 -15.89
N ASP A 102 -4.60 -23.79 -15.99
CA ASP A 102 -5.11 -24.87 -16.86
C ASP A 102 -6.43 -25.47 -16.33
N HIS A 103 -6.56 -25.59 -15.01
CA HIS A 103 -7.72 -26.22 -14.37
C HIS A 103 -8.26 -25.37 -13.22
N LEU A 104 -9.39 -24.69 -13.47
CA LEU A 104 -10.08 -23.91 -12.46
C LEU A 104 -10.89 -24.83 -11.53
N THR A 105 -10.60 -24.79 -10.22
CA THR A 105 -11.36 -25.50 -9.21
C THR A 105 -11.84 -24.55 -8.11
N PRO A 106 -12.95 -24.86 -7.41
CA PRO A 106 -13.37 -24.06 -6.26
C PRO A 106 -12.30 -23.98 -5.14
N GLY A 107 -11.54 -25.08 -4.93
CA GLY A 107 -10.44 -25.10 -3.97
C GLY A 107 -9.33 -24.13 -4.32
N LEU A 108 -8.99 -23.97 -5.61
CA LEU A 108 -7.98 -23.03 -6.09
C LEU A 108 -8.43 -21.58 -5.87
N ILE A 109 -9.73 -21.26 -6.07
CA ILE A 109 -10.27 -19.93 -5.77
C ILE A 109 -10.13 -19.61 -4.27
N VAL A 110 -10.46 -20.58 -3.40
CA VAL A 110 -10.30 -20.41 -1.95
C VAL A 110 -8.83 -20.23 -1.57
N ASP A 111 -7.93 -21.00 -2.17
CA ASP A 111 -6.48 -20.87 -1.98
C ASP A 111 -6.00 -19.45 -2.32
N HIS A 112 -6.37 -18.93 -3.50
CA HIS A 112 -5.97 -17.60 -3.93
C HIS A 112 -6.57 -16.47 -3.07
N ILE A 113 -7.77 -16.64 -2.54
CA ILE A 113 -8.36 -15.64 -1.64
C ILE A 113 -7.65 -15.62 -0.29
N PHE A 114 -7.27 -16.75 0.27
CA PHE A 114 -6.83 -16.84 1.67
C PHE A 114 -5.34 -17.11 1.86
N LEU A 115 -4.68 -17.80 0.93
CA LEU A 115 -3.31 -18.28 1.12
C LEU A 115 -2.33 -17.69 0.10
N HIS A 116 -2.60 -17.82 -1.19
CA HIS A 116 -1.67 -17.48 -2.27
C HIS A 116 -2.29 -16.53 -3.30
N PRO A 117 -2.53 -15.24 -2.92
CA PRO A 117 -3.20 -14.30 -3.81
C PRO A 117 -2.43 -14.08 -5.11
N MET A 118 -3.17 -14.03 -6.21
CA MET A 118 -2.64 -13.84 -7.55
C MET A 118 -2.56 -12.36 -7.97
N GLY A 119 -1.74 -12.08 -8.97
CA GLY A 119 -1.66 -10.78 -9.61
C GLY A 119 -1.36 -9.65 -8.64
N PRO A 120 -1.99 -8.48 -8.78
CA PRO A 120 -1.66 -7.30 -7.96
C PRO A 120 -2.35 -7.27 -6.59
N TYR A 121 -3.26 -8.20 -6.30
CA TYR A 121 -4.10 -8.14 -5.10
C TYR A 121 -3.42 -8.67 -3.83
N TRP A 122 -2.25 -9.32 -3.96
CA TRP A 122 -1.42 -9.73 -2.81
C TRP A 122 -1.15 -8.60 -1.81
N TYR A 123 -1.14 -7.34 -2.29
CA TYR A 123 -0.94 -6.18 -1.43
C TYR A 123 -2.08 -6.01 -0.42
N LEU A 124 -3.34 -6.17 -0.86
CA LEU A 124 -4.50 -6.06 0.03
C LEU A 124 -4.54 -7.19 1.06
N HIS A 125 -4.20 -8.40 0.64
CA HIS A 125 -4.04 -9.54 1.52
C HIS A 125 -2.98 -9.26 2.60
N THR A 126 -1.78 -8.86 2.21
CA THR A 126 -0.69 -8.47 3.13
C THR A 126 -1.13 -7.32 4.05
N LEU A 127 -1.81 -6.31 3.53
CA LEU A 127 -2.30 -5.17 4.31
C LEU A 127 -3.31 -5.60 5.38
N MET A 128 -4.23 -6.49 5.06
CA MET A 128 -5.22 -7.01 6.01
C MET A 128 -4.56 -7.83 7.12
N LEU A 129 -3.66 -8.74 6.77
CA LEU A 129 -2.95 -9.59 7.73
C LEU A 129 -2.03 -8.76 8.65
N CYS A 130 -1.16 -7.93 8.08
CA CYS A 130 -0.30 -7.04 8.85
C CYS A 130 -1.10 -6.08 9.73
N GLY A 131 -2.20 -5.52 9.19
CA GLY A 131 -3.09 -4.62 9.92
C GLY A 131 -3.79 -5.31 11.08
N ALA A 132 -4.21 -6.57 10.92
CA ALA A 132 -4.80 -7.37 11.99
C ALA A 132 -3.77 -7.62 13.11
N CYS A 133 -2.56 -8.08 12.77
CA CYS A 133 -1.48 -8.27 13.73
C CYS A 133 -1.15 -6.98 14.49
N TYR A 134 -1.06 -5.87 13.77
CA TYR A 134 -0.79 -4.57 14.38
C TYR A 134 -1.92 -4.14 15.32
N TYR A 135 -3.17 -4.34 14.92
CA TYR A 135 -4.31 -4.04 15.78
C TYR A 135 -4.28 -4.88 17.07
N PHE A 136 -4.06 -6.18 16.98
CA PHE A 136 -3.98 -7.06 18.15
C PHE A 136 -2.82 -6.70 19.07
N ALA A 137 -1.64 -6.41 18.51
CA ALA A 137 -0.45 -6.04 19.28
C ALA A 137 -0.61 -4.68 20.00
N PHE A 138 -1.28 -3.69 19.38
CA PHE A 138 -1.33 -2.31 19.87
C PHE A 138 -2.67 -1.88 20.46
N ARG A 139 -3.70 -2.71 20.37
CA ARG A 139 -5.00 -2.39 20.95
C ARG A 139 -4.88 -2.15 22.45
N LYS A 140 -5.38 -1.00 22.92
CA LYS A 140 -5.48 -0.71 24.34
C LYS A 140 -6.68 -1.47 24.92
N PRO A 141 -6.52 -2.26 26.00
CA PRO A 141 -7.66 -2.89 26.64
C PRO A 141 -8.59 -1.80 27.17
N ARG A 142 -9.84 -1.79 26.67
CA ARG A 142 -10.91 -0.94 27.20
C ARG A 142 -11.59 -1.70 28.35
N GLY A 143 -11.41 -1.24 29.59
CA GLY A 143 -12.11 -1.83 30.73
C GLY A 143 -11.44 -1.55 32.07
N ARG A 144 -12.12 -1.87 33.16
CA ARG A 144 -11.67 -1.71 34.56
C ARG A 144 -10.26 -2.29 34.86
N PHE A 145 -9.77 -3.21 34.03
CA PHE A 145 -8.44 -3.80 34.15
C PHE A 145 -7.33 -2.76 33.95
N ALA A 146 -7.52 -1.76 33.09
CA ALA A 146 -6.54 -0.69 32.87
C ALA A 146 -6.36 0.23 34.09
N GLN A 147 -7.40 0.40 34.91
CA GLN A 147 -7.32 1.18 36.16
C GLN A 147 -6.64 0.42 37.29
N SER A 148 -6.79 -0.91 37.35
CA SER A 148 -6.17 -1.75 38.39
C SER A 148 -4.67 -1.85 38.23
N VAL A 149 -4.17 -1.94 36.99
CA VAL A 149 -2.72 -2.01 36.70
C VAL A 149 -2.03 -0.66 37.00
N ARG A 150 -2.75 0.46 36.81
CA ARG A 150 -2.23 1.81 37.06
C ARG A 150 -2.07 2.13 38.54
N LYS A 151 -2.76 1.42 39.43
CA LYS A 151 -2.82 1.70 40.88
C LYS A 151 -1.83 0.88 41.75
N LYS A 152 -1.07 -0.07 41.15
CA LYS A 152 -0.32 -1.07 41.93
C LYS A 152 1.19 -1.10 41.71
N SER A 153 1.85 0.00 41.36
CA SER A 153 3.31 -0.04 41.32
C SER A 153 3.96 1.27 41.74
N SER A 154 4.33 1.27 42.98
CA SER A 154 5.41 2.08 43.57
C SER A 154 6.69 1.25 43.50
N PHE A 155 7.45 1.33 42.40
CA PHE A 155 8.83 0.84 42.30
C PHE A 155 9.68 1.91 41.63
N PRO A 156 10.99 2.01 41.98
CA PRO A 156 11.86 3.08 41.52
C PRO A 156 12.10 3.04 40.00
N GLU A 157 12.18 4.22 39.42
CA GLU A 157 12.48 4.45 38.00
C GLU A 157 13.88 3.91 37.67
N SER A 158 13.95 2.70 37.14
CA SER A 158 15.14 2.20 36.45
C SER A 158 15.19 2.74 35.03
N LEU A 159 16.34 3.22 34.63
CA LEU A 159 16.88 3.74 33.34
C LEU A 159 16.06 3.71 32.04
N MET A 160 14.89 3.12 31.98
CA MET A 160 13.99 3.14 30.84
C MET A 160 12.57 3.42 31.31
N SER A 161 11.98 4.52 30.83
CA SER A 161 10.61 4.92 31.15
C SER A 161 9.66 3.73 30.92
N ARG A 162 8.73 3.52 31.83
CA ARG A 162 7.72 2.45 31.80
C ARG A 162 6.92 2.43 30.51
N ASP A 163 6.74 3.59 29.88
CA ASP A 163 6.10 3.74 28.58
C ASP A 163 6.94 3.13 27.45
N ASN A 164 8.28 3.21 27.56
CA ASN A 164 9.19 2.64 26.56
C ASN A 164 9.25 1.10 26.66
N GLN A 165 9.21 0.53 27.86
CA GLN A 165 9.18 -0.94 28.05
C GLN A 165 7.87 -1.53 27.51
N TRP A 166 6.76 -0.85 27.74
CA TRP A 166 5.46 -1.25 27.22
C TRP A 166 5.41 -1.16 25.68
N LEU A 167 6.00 -0.13 25.10
CA LEU A 167 6.09 0.04 23.65
C LEU A 167 6.99 -1.03 23.02
N LEU A 168 8.14 -1.33 23.61
CA LEU A 168 9.03 -2.42 23.19
C LEU A 168 8.32 -3.77 23.18
N GLY A 169 7.62 -4.12 24.25
CA GLY A 169 6.87 -5.38 24.33
C GLY A 169 5.85 -5.52 23.22
N ARG A 170 5.18 -4.43 22.82
CA ARG A 170 4.21 -4.44 21.71
C ARG A 170 4.86 -4.56 20.35
N PHE A 171 6.00 -3.91 20.14
CA PHE A 171 6.76 -4.10 18.91
C PHE A 171 7.31 -5.52 18.81
N SER A 172 7.80 -6.10 19.91
CA SER A 172 8.24 -7.50 19.92
C SER A 172 7.09 -8.46 19.61
N LEU A 173 5.91 -8.22 20.17
CA LEU A 173 4.71 -9.01 19.86
C LEU A 173 4.28 -8.87 18.39
N LEU A 174 4.29 -7.65 17.86
CA LEU A 174 4.00 -7.42 16.44
C LEU A 174 5.03 -8.10 15.53
N ALA A 175 6.32 -7.96 15.85
CA ALA A 175 7.38 -8.62 15.10
C ALA A 175 7.23 -10.15 15.12
N LEU A 176 6.88 -10.73 16.26
CA LEU A 176 6.60 -12.16 16.39
C LEU A 176 5.42 -12.58 15.51
N PHE A 177 4.31 -11.86 15.53
CA PHE A 177 3.15 -12.16 14.69
C PHE A 177 3.49 -12.10 13.20
N LEU A 178 4.21 -11.06 12.78
CA LEU A 178 4.63 -10.90 11.39
C LEU A 178 5.62 -11.98 10.97
N TRP A 179 6.54 -12.37 11.85
CA TRP A 179 7.48 -13.46 11.62
C TRP A 179 6.74 -14.80 11.47
N LEU A 180 5.77 -15.10 12.34
CA LEU A 180 4.94 -16.30 12.23
C LEU A 180 4.16 -16.34 10.93
N LEU A 181 3.57 -15.23 10.48
CA LEU A 181 2.85 -15.16 9.22
C LEU A 181 3.76 -15.36 8.01
N SER A 182 5.01 -14.89 8.08
CA SER A 182 5.93 -15.00 6.94
C SER A 182 6.68 -16.33 6.90
N HIS A 183 7.22 -16.79 8.03
CA HIS A 183 8.05 -18.02 8.08
C HIS A 183 7.26 -19.26 8.51
N GLY A 184 6.31 -19.10 9.44
CA GLY A 184 5.50 -20.22 9.92
C GLY A 184 4.40 -20.62 8.93
N CYS A 185 3.68 -19.64 8.40
CA CYS A 185 2.53 -19.88 7.51
C CYS A 185 2.82 -19.60 6.03
N GLY A 186 3.89 -18.87 5.70
CA GLY A 186 4.22 -18.51 4.31
C GLY A 186 3.24 -17.52 3.65
N LEU A 187 2.34 -16.89 4.43
CA LEU A 187 1.24 -16.06 3.91
C LEU A 187 1.68 -14.69 3.38
N ILE A 188 2.80 -14.18 3.85
CA ILE A 188 3.33 -12.85 3.46
C ILE A 188 4.85 -12.90 3.31
N SER A 189 5.40 -12.07 2.41
CA SER A 189 6.86 -11.90 2.32
C SER A 189 7.40 -11.17 3.55
N THR A 190 8.53 -11.63 4.09
CA THR A 190 9.24 -11.02 5.22
C THR A 190 9.58 -9.56 4.95
N ALA A 191 10.06 -9.24 3.75
CA ALA A 191 10.37 -7.87 3.37
C ALA A 191 9.12 -6.98 3.40
N ASN A 192 7.99 -7.46 2.88
CA ASN A 192 6.73 -6.73 2.90
C ASN A 192 6.26 -6.46 4.34
N ALA A 193 6.35 -7.47 5.21
CA ALA A 193 6.06 -7.34 6.63
C ALA A 193 6.97 -6.31 7.32
N ALA A 194 8.28 -6.33 7.00
CA ALA A 194 9.27 -5.41 7.56
C ALA A 194 8.99 -3.95 7.18
N TYR A 195 8.60 -3.66 5.93
CA TYR A 195 8.24 -2.29 5.52
C TYR A 195 6.97 -1.80 6.22
N PHE A 196 5.95 -2.65 6.35
CA PHE A 196 4.76 -2.30 7.14
C PHE A 196 5.13 -2.05 8.61
N PHE A 197 5.93 -2.93 9.21
CA PHE A 197 6.44 -2.79 10.59
C PHE A 197 7.19 -1.46 10.77
N THR A 198 8.11 -1.12 9.86
CA THR A 198 8.86 0.15 9.88
C THR A 198 7.91 1.36 9.89
N GLY A 199 6.85 1.32 9.09
CA GLY A 199 5.80 2.36 9.11
C GLY A 199 5.13 2.50 10.49
N THR A 200 4.85 1.38 11.16
CA THR A 200 4.28 1.41 12.52
C THR A 200 5.27 1.95 13.55
N VAL A 201 6.55 1.61 13.43
CA VAL A 201 7.62 2.15 14.29
C VAL A 201 7.70 3.66 14.15
N ILE A 202 7.79 4.18 12.92
CA ILE A 202 7.83 5.64 12.67
C ILE A 202 6.63 6.34 13.30
N ARG A 203 5.43 5.77 13.20
CA ARG A 203 4.22 6.35 13.81
C ARG A 203 4.33 6.51 15.32
N HIS A 204 4.89 5.53 16.01
CA HIS A 204 4.92 5.51 17.48
C HIS A 204 6.15 6.18 18.09
N THR A 205 7.30 6.16 17.38
CA THR A 205 8.55 6.72 17.87
C THR A 205 8.75 8.17 17.45
N VAL A 206 8.55 8.47 16.15
CA VAL A 206 8.80 9.80 15.60
C VAL A 206 7.52 10.64 15.58
N GLY A 207 6.37 10.02 15.39
CA GLY A 207 5.05 10.65 15.36
C GLY A 207 4.74 11.39 14.04
N ASP A 208 5.61 12.27 13.57
CA ASP A 208 5.47 12.97 12.28
C ASP A 208 6.31 12.26 11.21
N PHE A 209 5.66 11.76 10.16
CA PHE A 209 6.31 11.07 9.04
C PHE A 209 7.43 11.89 8.42
N ARG A 210 7.25 13.19 8.30
CA ARG A 210 8.23 14.11 7.69
C ARG A 210 9.53 14.23 8.47
N ARG A 211 9.51 13.96 9.78
CA ARG A 211 10.72 13.96 10.61
C ARG A 211 11.56 12.72 10.45
N ALA A 212 10.95 11.60 10.03
CA ALA A 212 11.67 10.36 9.76
C ALA A 212 12.43 10.41 8.43
N PHE A 213 12.02 11.30 7.51
CA PHE A 213 12.60 11.40 6.17
C PHE A 213 13.07 12.84 5.92
N PRO A 214 14.40 13.09 5.95
CA PRO A 214 14.95 14.43 5.72
C PRO A 214 14.62 14.92 4.32
N ILE A 215 14.03 16.11 4.23
CA ILE A 215 13.62 16.72 2.98
C ILE A 215 14.74 17.62 2.51
N SER A 216 15.64 17.08 1.68
CA SER A 216 16.80 17.77 1.17
C SER A 216 17.05 17.44 -0.30
N TRP A 217 17.59 18.40 -1.05
CA TRP A 217 17.90 18.24 -2.48
C TRP A 217 18.98 17.20 -2.75
N TRP A 218 19.92 17.03 -1.84
CA TRP A 218 21.06 16.10 -2.01
C TRP A 218 20.64 14.62 -1.98
N THR A 219 19.42 14.29 -1.52
CA THR A 219 18.91 12.92 -1.52
C THR A 219 18.70 12.39 -2.93
N LEU A 220 18.38 13.27 -3.90
CA LEU A 220 18.19 12.88 -5.29
C LEU A 220 19.51 12.48 -5.99
N PRO A 221 20.58 13.30 -5.97
CA PRO A 221 21.88 12.84 -6.50
C PRO A 221 22.41 11.59 -5.81
N LEU A 222 22.23 11.47 -4.49
CA LEU A 222 22.62 10.26 -3.76
C LEU A 222 21.82 9.04 -4.24
N LEU A 223 20.53 9.19 -4.46
CA LEU A 223 19.69 8.13 -5.04
C LEU A 223 20.20 7.72 -6.42
N ILE A 224 20.53 8.69 -7.29
CA ILE A 224 21.04 8.41 -8.64
C ILE A 224 22.34 7.60 -8.55
N VAL A 225 23.30 8.06 -7.75
CA VAL A 225 24.59 7.36 -7.56
C VAL A 225 24.37 5.94 -7.00
N TRP A 226 23.47 5.79 -6.01
CA TRP A 226 23.14 4.49 -5.42
C TRP A 226 22.49 3.52 -6.41
N CYS A 227 21.72 4.06 -7.34
CA CYS A 227 21.05 3.29 -8.41
C CYS A 227 21.95 3.00 -9.62
N LEU A 228 23.22 3.41 -9.66
CA LEU A 228 24.15 3.00 -10.71
C LEU A 228 24.49 1.51 -10.62
N ASP A 229 24.44 0.94 -9.41
CA ASP A 229 24.64 -0.48 -9.20
C ASP A 229 23.27 -1.21 -9.16
N THR A 230 23.01 -2.00 -10.20
CA THR A 230 21.76 -2.79 -10.31
C THR A 230 21.67 -3.93 -9.30
N SER A 231 22.78 -4.33 -8.66
CA SER A 231 22.78 -5.32 -7.59
C SER A 231 22.00 -4.82 -6.34
N HIS A 232 21.77 -3.52 -6.21
CA HIS A 232 20.98 -2.91 -5.16
C HIS A 232 19.45 -3.09 -5.35
N TYR A 233 18.98 -3.55 -6.53
CA TYR A 233 17.57 -3.59 -6.89
C TYR A 233 16.83 -4.82 -6.32
N HIS A 234 17.05 -5.09 -5.05
CA HIS A 234 16.38 -6.16 -4.32
C HIS A 234 15.69 -5.61 -3.06
N LYS A 235 14.35 -5.63 -3.05
CA LYS A 235 13.54 -5.11 -1.92
C LYS A 235 13.84 -5.81 -0.57
N GLU A 236 14.44 -6.99 -0.60
CA GLU A 236 14.79 -7.81 0.57
C GLU A 236 16.18 -7.49 1.12
N SER A 237 16.98 -6.70 0.38
CA SER A 237 18.32 -6.29 0.79
C SER A 237 18.31 -4.97 1.54
N LEU A 238 19.35 -4.72 2.36
CA LEU A 238 19.58 -3.42 2.97
C LEU A 238 19.79 -2.32 1.91
N ALA A 239 20.44 -2.66 0.78
CA ALA A 239 20.63 -1.74 -0.32
C ALA A 239 19.29 -1.31 -0.93
N GLY A 240 18.37 -2.25 -1.11
CA GLY A 240 17.00 -1.93 -1.55
C GLY A 240 16.22 -1.10 -0.54
N ALA A 241 16.41 -1.34 0.76
CA ALA A 241 15.81 -0.50 1.80
C ALA A 241 16.35 0.94 1.77
N CYS A 242 17.65 1.13 1.46
CA CYS A 242 18.22 2.46 1.20
C CYS A 242 17.56 3.12 -0.02
N ILE A 243 17.28 2.38 -1.10
CA ILE A 243 16.54 2.91 -2.26
C ILE A 243 15.16 3.40 -1.82
N VAL A 244 14.40 2.60 -1.08
CA VAL A 244 13.07 3.00 -0.58
C VAL A 244 13.16 4.29 0.24
N TYR A 245 14.13 4.36 1.15
CA TYR A 245 14.35 5.53 2.00
C TYR A 245 14.68 6.78 1.16
N LEU A 246 15.67 6.69 0.26
CA LEU A 246 16.09 7.80 -0.59
C LEU A 246 15.01 8.25 -1.56
N VAL A 247 14.22 7.31 -2.12
CA VAL A 247 13.07 7.63 -2.98
C VAL A 247 12.02 8.41 -2.18
N VAL A 248 11.68 7.98 -0.97
CA VAL A 248 10.70 8.71 -0.13
C VAL A 248 11.21 10.11 0.17
N CYS A 249 12.48 10.27 0.60
CA CYS A 249 13.08 11.59 0.86
C CYS A 249 13.04 12.49 -0.39
N SER A 250 13.45 11.95 -1.55
CA SER A 250 13.49 12.69 -2.82
C SER A 250 12.09 13.12 -3.27
N LEU A 251 11.10 12.24 -3.16
CA LEU A 251 9.70 12.56 -3.50
C LEU A 251 9.11 13.61 -2.57
N LEU A 252 9.42 13.56 -1.27
CA LEU A 252 8.99 14.61 -0.32
C LEU A 252 9.64 15.95 -0.65
N TRP A 253 10.91 15.94 -1.09
CA TRP A 253 11.58 17.15 -1.56
C TRP A 253 10.94 17.70 -2.84
N ILE A 254 10.66 16.84 -3.85
CA ILE A 254 9.97 17.23 -5.10
C ILE A 254 8.59 17.84 -4.77
N TYR A 255 7.84 17.27 -3.83
CA TYR A 255 6.56 17.84 -3.41
C TYR A 255 6.70 19.26 -2.86
N ARG A 256 7.79 19.57 -2.13
CA ARG A 256 8.10 20.91 -1.61
C ARG A 256 8.46 21.93 -2.67
N LEU A 257 8.92 21.53 -3.86
CA LEU A 257 9.22 22.43 -4.97
C LEU A 257 7.99 23.13 -5.56
N GLN A 258 6.86 23.10 -4.85
CA GLN A 258 5.60 23.76 -5.21
C GLN A 258 5.11 23.41 -6.62
N LEU A 259 4.70 22.15 -6.80
CA LEU A 259 4.04 21.69 -8.01
C LEU A 259 2.94 22.68 -8.47
N PRO A 260 2.80 22.90 -9.80
CA PRO A 260 1.71 23.71 -10.34
C PRO A 260 0.36 23.31 -9.73
N ARG A 261 -0.49 24.28 -9.41
CA ARG A 261 -1.76 24.04 -8.69
C ARG A 261 -2.62 22.94 -9.29
N ARG A 262 -2.66 22.82 -10.62
CA ARG A 262 -3.41 21.74 -11.32
C ARG A 262 -2.79 20.36 -11.05
N LEU A 263 -1.48 20.24 -11.18
CA LEU A 263 -0.77 18.99 -10.97
C LEU A 263 -0.84 18.57 -9.50
N ARG A 264 -0.69 19.49 -8.56
CA ARG A 264 -0.87 19.22 -7.13
C ARG A 264 -2.28 18.71 -6.83
N ARG A 265 -3.33 19.36 -7.34
CA ARG A 265 -4.72 18.88 -7.13
C ARG A 265 -4.94 17.49 -7.71
N LEU A 266 -4.44 17.23 -8.91
CA LEU A 266 -4.55 15.92 -9.56
C LEU A 266 -3.81 14.84 -8.76
N SER A 267 -2.57 15.08 -8.35
CA SER A 267 -1.78 14.11 -7.59
C SER A 267 -2.41 13.81 -6.22
N LEU A 268 -2.94 14.81 -5.53
CA LEU A 268 -3.66 14.61 -4.28
C LEU A 268 -4.98 13.85 -4.48
N PHE A 269 -5.72 14.14 -5.55
CA PHE A 269 -6.94 13.38 -5.89
C PHE A 269 -6.63 11.91 -6.16
N ILE A 270 -5.62 11.62 -6.98
CA ILE A 270 -5.17 10.24 -7.26
C ILE A 270 -4.73 9.57 -5.95
N GLY A 271 -3.89 10.22 -5.15
CA GLY A 271 -3.37 9.67 -3.90
C GLY A 271 -4.45 9.41 -2.84
N ARG A 272 -5.55 10.17 -2.87
CA ARG A 272 -6.73 9.95 -2.02
C ARG A 272 -7.57 8.76 -2.47
N ASN A 273 -7.50 8.40 -3.75
CA ASN A 273 -8.34 7.40 -4.39
C ASN A 273 -7.53 6.22 -4.94
N THR A 274 -6.45 5.82 -4.26
CA THR A 274 -5.60 4.71 -4.68
C THR A 274 -6.29 3.35 -4.58
N PHE A 275 -7.27 3.18 -3.70
CA PHE A 275 -7.96 1.91 -3.51
C PHE A 275 -8.74 1.46 -4.75
N PRO A 276 -9.62 2.30 -5.37
CA PRO A 276 -10.23 1.98 -6.65
C PRO A 276 -9.23 1.71 -7.78
N LEU A 277 -8.13 2.46 -7.82
CA LEU A 277 -7.10 2.23 -8.83
C LEU A 277 -6.44 0.86 -8.67
N LEU A 278 -6.12 0.47 -7.45
CA LEU A 278 -5.54 -0.85 -7.15
C LEU A 278 -6.49 -1.97 -7.60
N LEU A 279 -7.80 -1.81 -7.39
CA LEU A 279 -8.78 -2.83 -7.71
C LEU A 279 -9.04 -2.96 -9.22
N PHE A 280 -9.26 -1.85 -9.91
CA PHE A 280 -9.78 -1.88 -11.28
C PHE A 280 -8.72 -1.69 -12.36
N SER A 281 -7.55 -1.09 -12.06
CA SER A 281 -6.53 -0.86 -13.09
C SER A 281 -6.01 -2.14 -13.75
N PRO A 282 -5.95 -3.33 -13.11
CA PRO A 282 -5.53 -4.56 -13.76
C PRO A 282 -6.39 -4.93 -14.97
N VAL A 283 -7.69 -4.68 -14.92
CA VAL A 283 -8.60 -4.90 -16.05
C VAL A 283 -8.18 -4.05 -17.25
N PHE A 284 -7.89 -2.77 -17.03
CA PHE A 284 -7.49 -1.85 -18.08
C PHE A 284 -6.08 -2.12 -18.62
N THR A 285 -5.16 -2.59 -17.79
CA THR A 285 -3.82 -2.98 -18.26
C THR A 285 -3.86 -4.23 -19.13
N ILE A 286 -4.82 -5.13 -18.93
CA ILE A 286 -5.06 -6.26 -19.81
C ILE A 286 -5.69 -5.78 -21.12
N LEU A 287 -6.70 -4.91 -21.07
CA LEU A 287 -7.33 -4.33 -22.26
C LEU A 287 -6.35 -3.52 -23.11
N ALA A 288 -5.30 -2.94 -22.50
CA ALA A 288 -4.28 -2.20 -23.23
C ALA A 288 -3.57 -3.03 -24.31
N LYS A 289 -3.53 -4.36 -24.18
CA LYS A 289 -2.93 -5.25 -25.18
C LYS A 289 -3.61 -5.14 -26.57
N TYR A 290 -4.89 -4.81 -26.62
CA TYR A 290 -5.64 -4.75 -27.89
C TYR A 290 -5.24 -3.56 -28.75
N TYR A 291 -4.93 -2.41 -28.18
CA TYR A 291 -4.49 -1.22 -28.92
C TYR A 291 -2.96 -1.01 -28.91
N GLN A 292 -2.22 -1.83 -28.19
CA GLN A 292 -0.76 -1.78 -28.14
C GLN A 292 -0.13 -1.78 -29.53
N PRO A 293 -0.46 -2.67 -30.49
CA PRO A 293 0.18 -2.69 -31.81
C PRO A 293 -0.05 -1.40 -32.60
N LEU A 294 -1.21 -0.77 -32.43
CA LEU A 294 -1.53 0.49 -33.11
C LEU A 294 -0.63 1.62 -32.62
N LEU A 295 -0.49 1.77 -31.31
CA LEU A 295 0.32 2.85 -30.73
C LEU A 295 1.82 2.64 -30.98
N LEU A 296 2.29 1.38 -30.97
CA LEU A 296 3.70 1.07 -31.26
C LEU A 296 4.09 1.31 -32.72
N ARG A 297 3.14 1.28 -33.68
CA ARG A 297 3.40 1.72 -35.06
C ARG A 297 3.70 3.21 -35.14
N THR A 298 3.06 4.00 -34.28
CA THR A 298 3.23 5.46 -34.25
C THR A 298 4.48 5.86 -33.49
N GLU A 299 4.75 5.19 -32.37
CA GLU A 299 5.87 5.50 -31.48
C GLU A 299 6.47 4.17 -30.94
N PRO A 300 7.59 3.70 -31.57
CA PRO A 300 8.17 2.39 -31.26
C PRO A 300 8.78 2.25 -29.85
N SER A 301 9.17 3.35 -29.18
CA SER A 301 9.73 3.27 -27.84
C SER A 301 8.69 2.82 -26.79
N GLY A 302 7.40 2.97 -27.12
CA GLY A 302 6.30 2.64 -26.22
C GLY A 302 5.98 3.72 -25.18
N MET A 303 6.59 4.91 -25.24
CA MET A 303 6.27 6.00 -24.30
C MET A 303 4.86 6.55 -24.53
N LEU A 304 4.40 6.64 -25.80
CA LEU A 304 3.03 7.00 -26.10
C LEU A 304 2.05 5.93 -25.57
N PHE A 305 2.38 4.65 -25.79
CA PHE A 305 1.59 3.53 -25.24
C PHE A 305 1.51 3.59 -23.73
N LEU A 306 2.64 3.85 -23.05
CA LEU A 306 2.68 4.03 -21.59
C LEU A 306 1.75 5.16 -21.12
N ALA A 307 1.88 6.34 -21.72
CA ALA A 307 1.11 7.51 -21.31
C ALA A 307 -0.40 7.30 -21.53
N VAL A 308 -0.81 6.80 -22.70
CA VAL A 308 -2.20 6.52 -23.02
C VAL A 308 -2.77 5.43 -22.11
N SER A 309 -2.03 4.35 -21.87
CA SER A 309 -2.52 3.22 -21.09
C SER A 309 -2.65 3.54 -19.61
N VAL A 310 -1.72 4.32 -19.03
CA VAL A 310 -1.83 4.80 -17.65
C VAL A 310 -3.03 5.74 -17.51
N ALA A 311 -3.20 6.69 -18.44
CA ALA A 311 -4.36 7.59 -18.43
C ALA A 311 -5.67 6.81 -18.58
N PHE A 312 -5.74 5.84 -19.49
CA PHE A 312 -6.89 4.98 -19.71
C PHE A 312 -7.23 4.15 -18.46
N ALA A 313 -6.21 3.52 -17.84
CA ALA A 313 -6.42 2.72 -16.63
C ALA A 313 -6.92 3.58 -15.46
N MET A 314 -6.37 4.79 -15.28
CA MET A 314 -6.84 5.70 -14.24
C MET A 314 -8.25 6.20 -14.51
N ALA A 315 -8.51 6.69 -15.72
CA ALA A 315 -9.83 7.22 -16.10
C ALA A 315 -10.90 6.13 -16.02
N GLY A 316 -10.61 4.93 -16.52
CA GLY A 316 -11.52 3.78 -16.46
C GLY A 316 -11.82 3.33 -15.05
N SER A 317 -10.80 3.23 -14.18
CA SER A 317 -10.98 2.87 -12.77
C SER A 317 -11.83 3.90 -12.02
N PHE A 318 -11.58 5.18 -12.25
CA PHE A 318 -12.40 6.25 -11.66
C PHE A 318 -13.80 6.29 -12.27
N GLY A 319 -13.95 6.02 -13.58
CA GLY A 319 -15.23 5.93 -14.26
C GLY A 319 -16.12 4.83 -13.71
N ILE A 320 -15.58 3.62 -13.52
CA ILE A 320 -16.29 2.51 -12.87
C ILE A 320 -16.72 2.92 -11.46
N THR A 321 -15.81 3.48 -10.67
CA THR A 321 -16.11 3.86 -9.29
C THR A 321 -17.16 4.97 -9.22
N TRP A 322 -17.08 5.96 -10.10
CA TRP A 322 -18.07 7.02 -10.21
C TRP A 322 -19.46 6.46 -10.59
N LEU A 323 -19.52 5.52 -11.52
CA LEU A 323 -20.75 4.85 -11.91
C LEU A 323 -21.35 4.06 -10.73
N MET A 324 -20.51 3.30 -10.00
CA MET A 324 -20.92 2.58 -8.80
C MET A 324 -21.45 3.53 -7.71
N ASP A 325 -20.81 4.70 -7.53
CA ASP A 325 -21.27 5.73 -6.59
C ASP A 325 -22.65 6.28 -7.02
N ARG A 326 -22.86 6.49 -8.31
CA ARG A 326 -24.12 7.02 -8.86
C ARG A 326 -25.26 6.00 -8.77
N MET A 327 -24.95 4.71 -8.95
CA MET A 327 -25.93 3.61 -8.85
C MET A 327 -26.19 3.17 -7.40
N GLY A 328 -25.49 3.73 -6.43
CA GLY A 328 -25.61 3.35 -5.00
C GLY A 328 -24.94 2.01 -4.65
N VAL A 329 -24.28 1.34 -5.58
CA VAL A 329 -23.63 0.03 -5.40
C VAL A 329 -22.35 0.15 -4.55
N SER A 330 -21.71 1.31 -4.54
CA SER A 330 -20.49 1.56 -3.74
C SER A 330 -20.68 1.28 -2.25
N GLY A 331 -21.88 1.49 -1.71
CA GLY A 331 -22.20 1.19 -0.32
C GLY A 331 -22.06 -0.30 0.02
N VAL A 332 -22.43 -1.18 -0.92
CA VAL A 332 -22.33 -2.64 -0.77
C VAL A 332 -20.90 -3.11 -1.04
N PHE A 333 -20.20 -2.48 -1.97
CA PHE A 333 -18.86 -2.90 -2.39
C PHE A 333 -17.75 -2.31 -1.49
N PHE A 334 -17.80 -1.02 -1.19
CA PHE A 334 -16.79 -0.31 -0.38
C PHE A 334 -17.24 0.05 1.04
N GLY A 335 -18.50 -0.20 1.41
CA GLY A 335 -19.08 0.22 2.68
C GLY A 335 -19.29 1.74 2.81
N LYS A 336 -18.98 2.50 1.78
CA LYS A 336 -19.09 3.95 1.68
C LYS A 336 -19.01 4.37 0.21
N ARG A 337 -19.04 5.67 -0.08
CA ARG A 337 -18.71 6.17 -1.42
C ARG A 337 -17.29 5.74 -1.81
N GLY A 338 -17.12 5.29 -3.05
CA GLY A 338 -15.84 4.84 -3.59
C GLY A 338 -14.86 5.98 -3.81
N LEU A 339 -15.34 7.15 -4.33
CA LEU A 339 -14.50 8.32 -4.57
C LEU A 339 -14.53 9.31 -3.40
N ASN A 340 -13.34 9.63 -2.90
CA ASN A 340 -13.13 10.73 -1.96
C ASN A 340 -12.91 12.03 -2.76
N ARG A 341 -13.80 12.99 -2.62
CA ARG A 341 -13.70 14.30 -3.24
C ARG A 341 -12.71 15.21 -2.52
#